data_5d36edd1ad2755705777736c7b3d99b8
#
_entry.id   5d36edd1ad2755705777736c7b3d99b8
#
_cell.length_a   1.000
_cell.length_b   1.000
_cell.length_c   1.000
_cell.angle_alpha   90.00
_cell.angle_beta   90.00
_cell.angle_gamma   90.00
#
_symmetry.space_group_name_H-M   'P 1'
#
loop_
_entity.id
_entity.type
_entity.pdbx_description
1 polymer ?
#
loop_
_entity_poly.entity_id
_entity_poly.type
_entity_poly.pdbx_seq_one_letter_code
_entity_poly.pdbx_strand_id
1 'polypeptide(L)'
;MTSFTILKHADIKALPLTPAGQRAGADKGDPQIAISQQAPSAVGNLGVWECQPGGWPVVDRPDTEFTYIISGKALLTDSSSGEVVEVTGGDLVILPPGWSGRWDVLETVRKVYAIY
;
A
#
# COMPACT_ATOMS: atom_id res chain seq x y z
N MET A 1 23.91 -8.66 -19.11
CA MET A 1 23.91 -9.41 -17.82
C MET A 1 22.99 -8.72 -16.85
N THR A 2 22.17 -9.48 -16.15
CA THR A 2 21.21 -8.95 -15.19
C THR A 2 21.76 -9.08 -13.78
N SER A 3 21.63 -8.01 -12.99
CA SER A 3 22.03 -8.00 -11.58
C SER A 3 20.80 -7.93 -10.68
N PHE A 4 20.96 -8.37 -9.45
CA PHE A 4 19.94 -8.21 -8.42
C PHE A 4 19.95 -6.78 -7.87
N THR A 5 18.83 -6.39 -7.27
CA THR A 5 18.69 -5.13 -6.52
C THR A 5 18.47 -5.47 -5.05
N ILE A 6 19.20 -4.78 -4.17
CA ILE A 6 19.03 -4.93 -2.73
C ILE A 6 18.69 -3.56 -2.13
N LEU A 7 17.60 -3.53 -1.38
CA LEU A 7 17.25 -2.40 -0.50
C LEU A 7 17.27 -2.92 0.93
N LYS A 8 18.17 -2.40 1.75
CA LYS A 8 18.18 -2.72 3.17
C LYS A 8 16.98 -2.08 3.86
N HIS A 9 16.59 -2.57 5.02
CA HIS A 9 15.44 -2.03 5.76
C HIS A 9 15.55 -0.51 5.96
N ALA A 10 16.73 -0.03 6.35
CA ALA A 10 16.95 1.41 6.52
C ALA A 10 16.79 2.18 5.22
N ASP A 11 17.18 1.59 4.07
CA ASP A 11 17.05 2.21 2.77
C ASP A 11 15.57 2.32 2.36
N ILE A 12 14.78 1.28 2.64
CA ILE A 12 13.34 1.28 2.36
C ILE A 12 12.63 2.36 3.17
N LYS A 13 13.00 2.50 4.45
CA LYS A 13 12.42 3.52 5.33
C LYS A 13 12.72 4.95 4.87
N ALA A 14 13.88 5.16 4.27
CA ALA A 14 14.37 6.48 3.87
C ALA A 14 14.30 6.72 2.35
N LEU A 15 13.76 5.77 1.59
CA LEU A 15 13.72 5.85 0.13
C LEU A 15 12.96 7.10 -0.30
N PRO A 16 13.58 7.98 -1.14
CA PRO A 16 12.85 9.10 -1.72
C PRO A 16 11.73 8.61 -2.62
N LEU A 17 10.53 9.15 -2.43
CA LEU A 17 9.34 8.79 -3.20
C LEU A 17 8.90 9.96 -4.07
N THR A 18 8.34 9.66 -5.23
CA THR A 18 7.80 10.67 -6.13
C THR A 18 6.34 10.94 -5.76
N PRO A 19 5.98 12.21 -5.46
CA PRO A 19 4.58 12.55 -5.21
C PRO A 19 3.68 12.15 -6.37
N ALA A 20 2.52 11.59 -6.06
CA ALA A 20 1.56 11.10 -7.06
C ALA A 20 0.13 11.65 -6.84
N GLY A 21 -0.01 12.70 -6.04
CA GLY A 21 -1.28 13.38 -5.81
C GLY A 21 -2.17 12.69 -4.79
N GLN A 22 -3.45 13.02 -4.78
CA GLN A 22 -4.41 12.44 -3.88
C GLN A 22 -4.71 10.99 -4.27
N ARG A 23 -4.88 10.12 -3.27
CA ARG A 23 -5.31 8.73 -3.50
C ARG A 23 -6.67 8.74 -4.22
N ALA A 24 -6.73 8.15 -5.40
CA ALA A 24 -7.97 8.08 -6.17
C ALA A 24 -9.08 7.41 -5.36
N GLY A 25 -10.29 7.97 -5.43
CA GLY A 25 -11.45 7.45 -4.71
C GLY A 25 -11.49 7.82 -3.22
N ALA A 26 -10.58 8.66 -2.74
CA ALA A 26 -10.63 9.12 -1.36
C ALA A 26 -11.96 9.82 -1.06
N ASP A 27 -12.62 9.38 0.01
CA ASP A 27 -13.89 9.94 0.47
C ASP A 27 -13.76 10.53 1.88
N LYS A 28 -12.57 10.48 2.46
CA LYS A 28 -12.27 11.00 3.78
C LYS A 28 -10.86 11.58 3.80
N GLY A 29 -10.72 12.84 4.24
CA GLY A 29 -9.45 13.54 4.27
C GLY A 29 -8.90 13.86 2.87
N ASP A 30 -7.62 14.16 2.82
CA ASP A 30 -6.89 14.46 1.58
C ASP A 30 -5.60 13.63 1.55
N PRO A 31 -5.71 12.29 1.44
CA PRO A 31 -4.54 11.43 1.52
C PRO A 31 -3.65 11.58 0.29
N GLN A 32 -2.54 12.27 0.44
CA GLN A 32 -1.52 12.41 -0.59
C GLN A 32 -0.67 11.16 -0.62
N ILE A 33 -0.41 10.64 -1.81
CA ILE A 33 0.43 9.46 -2.01
C ILE A 33 1.74 9.81 -2.68
N ALA A 34 2.74 8.96 -2.45
CA ALA A 34 4.03 9.02 -3.10
C ALA A 34 4.52 7.60 -3.36
N ILE A 35 5.20 7.38 -4.48
CA ILE A 35 5.53 6.04 -4.97
C ILE A 35 6.96 6.02 -5.51
N SER A 36 7.64 4.88 -5.31
CA SER A 36 8.82 4.51 -6.06
C SER A 36 8.65 3.10 -6.58
N GLN A 37 8.50 2.95 -7.89
CA GLN A 37 8.42 1.63 -8.51
C GLN A 37 9.79 0.97 -8.57
N GLN A 38 9.85 -0.31 -8.19
CA GLN A 38 11.09 -1.08 -8.12
C GLN A 38 11.19 -2.17 -9.17
N ALA A 39 10.13 -2.40 -9.94
CA ALA A 39 10.14 -3.33 -11.06
C ALA A 39 9.82 -2.58 -12.34
N PRO A 40 10.82 -2.01 -13.01
CA PRO A 40 10.60 -1.26 -14.25
C PRO A 40 10.26 -2.14 -15.45
N SER A 41 10.36 -3.45 -15.32
CA SER A 41 10.00 -4.37 -16.39
C SER A 41 8.49 -4.65 -16.39
N ALA A 42 7.98 -5.19 -17.49
CA ALA A 42 6.57 -5.44 -17.69
C ALA A 42 5.97 -6.57 -16.82
N VAL A 43 6.75 -7.17 -15.95
CA VAL A 43 6.32 -8.30 -15.13
C VAL A 43 6.01 -7.83 -13.71
N GLY A 44 4.76 -7.45 -13.50
CA GLY A 44 4.27 -7.11 -12.18
C GLY A 44 4.42 -5.63 -11.82
N ASN A 45 3.78 -5.28 -10.75
CA ASN A 45 3.75 -3.93 -10.19
C ASN A 45 4.27 -4.04 -8.76
N LEU A 46 5.51 -3.65 -8.55
CA LEU A 46 6.19 -3.72 -7.26
C LEU A 46 6.76 -2.36 -6.89
N GLY A 47 6.75 -2.05 -5.62
CA GLY A 47 7.38 -0.81 -5.22
C GLY A 47 7.25 -0.50 -3.74
N VAL A 48 7.59 0.74 -3.42
CA VAL A 48 7.39 1.36 -2.12
C VAL A 48 6.37 2.48 -2.29
N TRP A 49 5.40 2.52 -1.40
CA TRP A 49 4.28 3.45 -1.47
C TRP A 49 4.05 4.06 -0.10
N GLU A 50 3.68 5.34 -0.10
CA GLU A 50 3.38 6.07 1.13
C GLU A 50 2.08 6.82 0.96
N CYS A 51 1.28 6.89 2.03
CA CYS A 51 0.00 7.58 2.03
C CYS A 51 -0.23 8.31 3.35
N GLN A 52 -0.60 9.56 3.24
CA GLN A 52 -1.01 10.39 4.36
C GLN A 52 -2.39 9.98 4.89
N PRO A 53 -2.77 10.44 6.11
CA PRO A 53 -4.08 10.12 6.68
C PRO A 53 -5.25 10.46 5.78
N GLY A 54 -6.21 9.55 5.74
CA GLY A 54 -7.43 9.64 4.94
C GLY A 54 -7.97 8.27 4.64
N GLY A 55 -9.10 8.18 3.94
CA GLY A 55 -9.75 6.91 3.70
C GLY A 55 -10.37 6.80 2.32
N TRP A 56 -10.52 5.57 1.86
CA TRP A 56 -11.13 5.24 0.57
C TRP A 56 -11.69 3.83 0.55
N PRO A 57 -12.78 3.61 -0.21
CA PRO A 57 -13.29 2.27 -0.44
C PRO A 57 -12.46 1.56 -1.50
N VAL A 58 -12.44 0.24 -1.42
CA VAL A 58 -11.97 -0.65 -2.48
C VAL A 58 -13.12 -1.55 -2.87
N VAL A 59 -13.43 -1.63 -4.16
CA VAL A 59 -14.55 -2.41 -4.68
C VAL A 59 -14.04 -3.39 -5.71
N ASP A 60 -14.27 -4.69 -5.42
CA ASP A 60 -14.00 -5.79 -6.34
C ASP A 60 -12.61 -5.71 -6.99
N ARG A 61 -11.57 -5.89 -6.18
CA ARG A 61 -10.18 -5.83 -6.68
C ARG A 61 -10.00 -6.75 -7.88
N PRO A 62 -9.36 -6.27 -8.96
CA PRO A 62 -9.12 -7.12 -10.13
C PRO A 62 -7.95 -8.10 -9.96
N ASP A 63 -7.07 -7.84 -9.00
CA ASP A 63 -5.80 -8.56 -8.84
C ASP A 63 -5.47 -8.77 -7.36
N THR A 64 -4.35 -9.46 -7.10
CA THR A 64 -3.84 -9.66 -5.75
C THR A 64 -2.92 -8.51 -5.37
N GLU A 65 -3.07 -8.00 -4.15
CA GLU A 65 -2.06 -7.15 -3.53
C GLU A 65 -1.43 -7.89 -2.36
N PHE A 66 -0.10 -8.02 -2.40
CA PHE A 66 0.73 -8.54 -1.33
C PHE A 66 1.49 -7.35 -0.78
N THR A 67 1.24 -6.97 0.47
CA THR A 67 1.78 -5.73 1.01
C THR A 67 2.30 -5.90 2.43
N TYR A 68 3.50 -5.36 2.66
CA TYR A 68 4.15 -5.38 3.97
C TYR A 68 4.27 -3.95 4.49
N ILE A 69 3.69 -3.70 5.66
CA ILE A 69 3.70 -2.37 6.26
C ILE A 69 5.06 -2.14 6.91
N ILE A 70 5.72 -1.04 6.51
CA ILE A 70 7.02 -0.63 7.05
C ILE A 70 6.83 0.27 8.26
N SER A 71 5.89 1.21 8.19
CA SER A 71 5.62 2.17 9.25
C SER A 71 4.22 2.75 9.12
N GLY A 72 3.76 3.38 10.18
CA GLY A 72 2.45 4.02 10.21
C GLY A 72 1.37 3.10 10.77
N LYS A 73 0.12 3.53 10.59
CA LYS A 73 -1.04 2.85 11.16
C LYS A 73 -2.25 3.05 10.25
N ALA A 74 -2.98 1.98 9.98
CA ALA A 74 -4.23 2.04 9.23
C ALA A 74 -5.25 1.06 9.78
N LEU A 75 -6.52 1.31 9.49
CA LEU A 75 -7.60 0.37 9.69
C LEU A 75 -7.99 -0.23 8.35
N LEU A 76 -8.08 -1.55 8.30
CA LEU A 76 -8.64 -2.28 7.17
C LEU A 76 -9.98 -2.85 7.54
N THR A 77 -10.99 -2.53 6.77
CA THR A 77 -12.34 -3.06 6.93
C THR A 77 -12.61 -4.07 5.83
N ASP A 78 -13.01 -5.28 6.22
CA ASP A 78 -13.40 -6.33 5.29
C ASP A 78 -14.92 -6.27 5.08
N SER A 79 -15.37 -6.00 3.85
CA SER A 79 -16.80 -5.86 3.58
C SER A 79 -17.56 -7.18 3.73
N SER A 80 -16.91 -8.32 3.52
CA SER A 80 -17.60 -9.61 3.60
C SER A 80 -17.95 -10.02 5.03
N SER A 81 -17.10 -9.67 6.00
CA SER A 81 -17.26 -10.02 7.40
C SER A 81 -17.65 -8.84 8.29
N GLY A 82 -17.41 -7.63 7.84
CA GLY A 82 -17.53 -6.41 8.64
C GLY A 82 -16.39 -6.24 9.65
N GLU A 83 -15.40 -7.12 9.63
CA GLU A 83 -14.27 -7.06 10.55
C GLU A 83 -13.42 -5.84 10.25
N VAL A 84 -12.97 -5.15 11.31
CA VAL A 84 -12.03 -4.03 11.21
C VAL A 84 -10.76 -4.42 11.93
N VAL A 85 -9.63 -4.37 11.23
CA VAL A 85 -8.32 -4.75 11.76
C VAL A 85 -7.37 -3.57 11.66
N GLU A 86 -6.68 -3.26 12.76
CA GLU A 86 -5.62 -2.28 12.77
C GLU A 86 -4.33 -2.94 12.27
N VAL A 87 -3.65 -2.32 11.31
CA VAL A 87 -2.34 -2.75 10.81
C VAL A 87 -1.30 -1.68 11.07
N THR A 88 -0.09 -2.13 11.43
CA THR A 88 1.05 -1.26 11.75
C THR A 88 2.32 -1.84 11.13
N GLY A 89 3.44 -1.18 11.35
CA GLY A 89 4.74 -1.67 10.87
C GLY A 89 5.01 -3.11 11.30
N GLY A 90 5.41 -3.94 10.36
CA GLY A 90 5.66 -5.37 10.57
C GLY A 90 4.49 -6.27 10.19
N ASP A 91 3.34 -5.72 9.84
CA ASP A 91 2.18 -6.52 9.46
C ASP A 91 2.15 -6.79 7.96
N LEU A 92 1.80 -8.01 7.61
CA LEU A 92 1.60 -8.43 6.23
C LEU A 92 0.11 -8.46 5.92
N VAL A 93 -0.27 -7.82 4.81
CA VAL A 93 -1.64 -7.79 4.31
C VAL A 93 -1.69 -8.45 2.94
N ILE A 94 -2.64 -9.34 2.74
CA ILE A 94 -2.89 -9.97 1.45
C ILE A 94 -4.33 -9.70 1.07
N LEU A 95 -4.52 -8.98 -0.04
CA LEU A 95 -5.84 -8.66 -0.58
C LEU A 95 -6.04 -9.46 -1.85
N PRO A 96 -6.94 -10.47 -1.85
CA PRO A 96 -7.15 -11.32 -3.03
C PRO A 96 -7.98 -10.63 -4.11
N PRO A 97 -8.00 -11.17 -5.33
CA PRO A 97 -8.94 -10.73 -6.34
C PRO A 97 -10.38 -10.86 -5.84
N GLY A 98 -11.22 -9.91 -6.18
CA GLY A 98 -12.62 -9.87 -5.75
C GLY A 98 -12.82 -9.27 -4.37
N TRP A 99 -11.75 -8.95 -3.65
CA TRP A 99 -11.87 -8.34 -2.32
C TRP A 99 -12.51 -6.96 -2.42
N SER A 100 -13.43 -6.69 -1.49
CA SER A 100 -14.00 -5.37 -1.26
C SER A 100 -13.87 -5.00 0.20
N GLY A 101 -13.62 -3.73 0.45
CA GLY A 101 -13.44 -3.24 1.81
C GLY A 101 -13.03 -1.78 1.82
N ARG A 102 -12.25 -1.42 2.82
CA ARG A 102 -11.87 -0.03 3.03
C ARG A 102 -10.52 0.08 3.70
N TRP A 103 -9.73 1.06 3.28
CA TRP A 103 -8.56 1.56 3.98
C TRP A 103 -8.89 2.88 4.66
N ASP A 104 -8.51 3.00 5.93
CA ASP A 104 -8.50 4.27 6.65
C ASP A 104 -7.11 4.45 7.26
N VAL A 105 -6.30 5.33 6.68
CA VAL A 105 -4.96 5.64 7.17
C VAL A 105 -5.08 6.63 8.32
N LEU A 106 -4.56 6.24 9.49
CA LEU A 106 -4.60 7.05 10.70
C LEU A 106 -3.30 7.81 10.93
N GLU A 107 -2.16 7.16 10.65
CA GLU A 107 -0.83 7.76 10.65
C GLU A 107 -0.18 7.41 9.33
N THR A 108 0.54 8.32 8.72
CA THR A 108 1.16 8.11 7.40
C THR A 108 1.75 6.70 7.29
N VAL A 109 1.24 5.93 6.35
CA VAL A 109 1.66 4.55 6.12
C VAL A 109 2.69 4.49 5.01
N ARG A 110 3.79 3.79 5.26
CA ARG A 110 4.73 3.38 4.21
C ARG A 110 4.68 1.87 4.11
N LYS A 111 4.58 1.35 2.89
CA LYS A 111 4.50 -0.08 2.63
C LYS A 111 5.33 -0.49 1.43
N VAL A 112 5.76 -1.74 1.41
CA VAL A 112 6.28 -2.42 0.22
C VAL A 112 5.13 -3.23 -0.36
N TYR A 113 4.90 -3.16 -1.65
CA TYR A 113 3.78 -3.84 -2.28
C TYR A 113 4.20 -4.61 -3.53
N ALA A 114 3.45 -5.65 -3.83
CA ALA A 114 3.46 -6.36 -5.10
C ALA A 114 2.00 -6.59 -5.51
N ILE A 115 1.66 -6.21 -6.73
CA ILE A 115 0.31 -6.38 -7.30
C ILE A 115 0.44 -7.25 -8.55
N TYR A 116 -0.34 -8.34 -8.59
CA TYR A 116 -0.26 -9.29 -9.70
C TYR A 116 -1.55 -10.07 -9.91
#